data_f3d51b19de33270004b3dc7ec2e82bd6
#
_entry.id   f3d51b19de33270004b3dc7ec2e82bd6
#
_cell.length_a   1.000
_cell.length_b   1.000
_cell.length_c   1.000
_cell.angle_alpha   90.00
_cell.angle_beta   90.00
_cell.angle_gamma   90.00
#
_symmetry.space_group_name_H-M   'P 1'
#
loop_
_entity.id
_entity.type
_entity.pdbx_description
1 polymer ?
#
loop_
_entity_poly.entity_id
_entity_poly.type
_entity_poly.pdbx_seq_one_letter_code
_entity_poly.pdbx_strand_id
1 'polypeptide(L)'
;IREAATTEFVGELGLFGEIRRINGLLSCALACQKAHHALYLPKANELEASLIKQGKLRIAGHLLELCAHLNGKPQSAVQAPKSEPVARHRQRQSTYEQILGQSAAKRASLIAAAGGHHLLMVGPPGTGKTLLAKGLAELLPPLTDQQMLEVAAV
;
A
#
# COMPACT_ATOMS: atom_id res chain seq x y z
N ILE A 1 -21.46 -23.76 -1.09
CA ILE A 1 -20.22 -23.22 -1.72
C ILE A 1 -19.12 -24.22 -1.39
N ARG A 2 -18.52 -24.90 -2.40
CA ARG A 2 -17.54 -25.98 -2.19
C ARG A 2 -16.23 -25.51 -1.50
N GLU A 3 -15.95 -24.21 -1.46
CA GLU A 3 -14.72 -23.63 -0.93
C GLU A 3 -14.97 -22.63 0.23
N ALA A 4 -16.11 -22.72 0.92
CA ALA A 4 -16.46 -21.75 1.96
C ALA A 4 -15.45 -21.72 3.13
N ALA A 5 -14.80 -22.84 3.43
CA ALA A 5 -13.83 -22.94 4.51
C ALA A 5 -12.49 -22.20 4.24
N THR A 6 -12.21 -21.84 2.98
CA THR A 6 -10.97 -21.17 2.56
C THR A 6 -11.26 -19.87 1.81
N THR A 7 -12.44 -19.29 2.07
CA THR A 7 -12.89 -18.07 1.39
C THR A 7 -13.38 -17.06 2.41
N GLU A 8 -12.81 -15.86 2.34
CA GLU A 8 -13.15 -14.74 3.19
C GLU A 8 -13.84 -13.64 2.37
N PHE A 9 -14.72 -12.89 3.03
CA PHE A 9 -15.45 -11.78 2.42
C PHE A 9 -15.30 -10.55 3.30
N VAL A 10 -14.92 -9.43 2.71
CA VAL A 10 -14.84 -8.15 3.39
C VAL A 10 -15.53 -7.07 2.57
N GLY A 11 -16.26 -6.19 3.23
CA GLY A 11 -16.97 -5.09 2.59
C GLY A 11 -18.08 -4.56 3.47
N GLU A 12 -18.46 -3.31 3.24
CA GLU A 12 -19.66 -2.74 3.83
C GLU A 12 -20.82 -2.93 2.83
N LEU A 13 -21.89 -3.58 3.26
CA LEU A 13 -23.05 -3.84 2.40
C LEU A 13 -24.04 -2.67 2.48
N GLY A 14 -24.28 -2.01 1.36
CA GLY A 14 -25.30 -0.98 1.23
C GLY A 14 -26.69 -1.55 1.08
N LEU A 15 -27.68 -0.67 1.23
CA LEU A 15 -29.10 -1.04 1.30
C LEU A 15 -29.62 -1.69 0.01
N PHE A 16 -29.04 -1.33 -1.14
CA PHE A 16 -29.42 -1.84 -2.45
C PHE A 16 -28.48 -2.94 -2.96
N GLY A 17 -27.56 -3.43 -2.11
CA GLY A 17 -26.66 -4.51 -2.43
C GLY A 17 -25.30 -4.07 -3.00
N GLU A 18 -25.01 -2.78 -3.06
CA GLU A 18 -23.68 -2.28 -3.38
C GLU A 18 -22.67 -2.66 -2.31
N ILE A 19 -21.46 -3.05 -2.73
CA ILE A 19 -20.36 -3.38 -1.81
C ILE A 19 -19.45 -2.15 -1.73
N ARG A 20 -19.45 -1.50 -0.57
CA ARG A 20 -18.75 -0.25 -0.31
C ARG A 20 -17.33 -0.48 0.20
N ARG A 21 -16.50 0.55 0.01
CA ARG A 21 -15.12 0.57 0.48
C ARG A 21 -15.01 0.36 1.98
N ILE A 22 -13.99 -0.38 2.39
CA ILE A 22 -13.56 -0.53 3.79
C ILE A 22 -12.19 0.08 4.01
N ASN A 23 -11.87 0.40 5.25
CA ASN A 23 -10.53 0.76 5.71
C ASN A 23 -9.80 -0.51 6.21
N GLY A 24 -8.46 -0.51 6.14
CA GLY A 24 -7.65 -1.61 6.64
C GLY A 24 -7.68 -2.88 5.80
N LEU A 25 -8.03 -2.78 4.50
CA LEU A 25 -8.04 -3.92 3.59
C LEU A 25 -6.69 -4.65 3.55
N LEU A 26 -5.57 -3.93 3.55
CA LEU A 26 -4.24 -4.54 3.43
C LEU A 26 -3.96 -5.53 4.55
N SER A 27 -4.31 -5.19 5.79
CA SER A 27 -4.16 -6.10 6.95
C SER A 27 -4.99 -7.37 6.79
N CYS A 28 -6.25 -7.25 6.35
CA CYS A 28 -7.12 -8.40 6.07
C CYS A 28 -6.55 -9.26 4.94
N ALA A 29 -6.11 -8.64 3.86
CA ALA A 29 -5.60 -9.35 2.70
C ALA A 29 -4.27 -10.07 2.98
N LEU A 30 -3.38 -9.47 3.79
CA LEU A 30 -2.15 -10.13 4.25
C LEU A 30 -2.45 -11.33 5.16
N ALA A 31 -3.48 -11.24 6.03
CA ALA A 31 -3.92 -12.36 6.85
C ALA A 31 -4.46 -13.51 5.99
N CYS A 32 -5.32 -13.21 5.00
CA CYS A 32 -5.86 -14.19 4.06
C CYS A 32 -4.74 -14.84 3.21
N GLN A 33 -3.75 -14.05 2.78
CA GLN A 33 -2.59 -14.57 2.05
C GLN A 33 -1.81 -15.59 2.88
N LYS A 34 -1.53 -15.28 4.15
CA LYS A 34 -0.84 -16.19 5.09
C LYS A 34 -1.64 -17.47 5.34
N ALA A 35 -2.96 -17.37 5.40
CA ALA A 35 -3.87 -18.51 5.55
C ALA A 35 -4.12 -19.28 4.24
N HIS A 36 -3.60 -18.81 3.10
CA HIS A 36 -3.89 -19.36 1.76
C HIS A 36 -5.37 -19.30 1.37
N HIS A 37 -6.16 -18.40 1.98
CA HIS A 37 -7.56 -18.19 1.68
C HIS A 37 -7.75 -17.27 0.48
N ALA A 38 -8.88 -17.43 -0.23
CA ALA A 38 -9.34 -16.47 -1.21
C ALA A 38 -10.06 -15.32 -0.49
N LEU A 39 -9.84 -14.08 -0.93
CA LEU A 39 -10.49 -12.90 -0.37
C LEU A 39 -11.32 -12.18 -1.44
N TYR A 40 -12.61 -12.04 -1.16
CA TYR A 40 -13.51 -11.18 -1.93
C TYR A 40 -13.60 -9.81 -1.25
N LEU A 41 -13.41 -8.77 -2.01
CA LEU A 41 -13.27 -7.40 -1.52
C LEU A 41 -14.00 -6.39 -2.43
N PRO A 42 -14.31 -5.18 -1.92
CA PRO A 42 -15.00 -4.17 -2.69
C PRO A 42 -14.18 -3.71 -3.91
N LYS A 43 -14.84 -3.50 -5.04
CA LYS A 43 -14.23 -2.90 -6.23
C LYS A 43 -13.59 -1.54 -5.93
N ALA A 44 -14.18 -0.77 -5.00
CA ALA A 44 -13.65 0.52 -4.57
C ALA A 44 -12.28 0.44 -3.84
N ASN A 45 -11.85 -0.75 -3.42
CA ASN A 45 -10.53 -1.00 -2.84
C ASN A 45 -9.53 -1.59 -3.85
N GLU A 46 -9.84 -1.60 -5.15
CA GLU A 46 -8.99 -2.23 -6.19
C GLU A 46 -7.56 -1.70 -6.20
N LEU A 47 -7.38 -0.38 -6.10
CA LEU A 47 -6.04 0.25 -6.05
C LEU A 47 -5.21 -0.24 -4.86
N GLU A 48 -5.83 -0.34 -3.70
CA GLU A 48 -5.21 -0.83 -2.48
C GLU A 48 -4.85 -2.33 -2.61
N ALA A 49 -5.77 -3.12 -3.16
CA ALA A 49 -5.57 -4.54 -3.43
C ALA A 49 -4.48 -4.81 -4.47
N SER A 50 -4.26 -3.91 -5.42
CA SER A 50 -3.23 -4.03 -6.46
C SER A 50 -1.79 -4.02 -5.92
N LEU A 51 -1.58 -3.52 -4.70
CA LEU A 51 -0.29 -3.56 -4.01
C LEU A 51 0.11 -4.98 -3.60
N ILE A 52 -0.87 -5.89 -3.49
CA ILE A 52 -0.66 -7.28 -3.08
C ILE A 52 -0.42 -8.12 -4.33
N LYS A 53 0.83 -8.43 -4.60
CA LYS A 53 1.24 -9.19 -5.80
C LYS A 53 0.90 -10.67 -5.75
N GLN A 54 0.77 -11.22 -4.55
CA GLN A 54 0.50 -12.64 -4.33
C GLN A 54 -0.74 -12.80 -3.47
N GLY A 55 -1.74 -13.52 -3.96
CA GLY A 55 -2.99 -13.77 -3.23
C GLY A 55 -4.14 -14.09 -4.18
N LYS A 56 -5.12 -14.81 -3.66
CA LYS A 56 -6.35 -15.12 -4.39
C LYS A 56 -7.38 -14.01 -4.16
N LEU A 57 -7.08 -12.79 -4.65
CA LEU A 57 -7.96 -11.64 -4.48
C LEU A 57 -9.00 -11.59 -5.60
N ARG A 58 -10.23 -11.21 -5.25
CA ARG A 58 -11.36 -11.06 -6.16
C ARG A 58 -12.14 -9.79 -5.79
N ILE A 59 -12.42 -8.96 -6.78
CA ILE A 59 -13.17 -7.71 -6.58
C ILE A 59 -14.62 -7.89 -7.04
N ALA A 60 -15.56 -7.36 -6.26
CA ALA A 60 -16.98 -7.30 -6.60
C ALA A 60 -17.54 -5.91 -6.25
N GLY A 61 -18.41 -5.38 -7.09
CA GLY A 61 -19.08 -4.10 -6.86
C GLY A 61 -20.45 -4.25 -6.21
N HIS A 62 -21.08 -5.42 -6.39
CA HIS A 62 -22.44 -5.66 -5.96
C HIS A 62 -22.65 -7.10 -5.48
N LEU A 63 -23.50 -7.29 -4.48
CA LEU A 63 -23.81 -8.59 -3.89
C LEU A 63 -24.37 -9.59 -4.93
N LEU A 64 -25.18 -9.14 -5.86
CA LEU A 64 -25.73 -10.01 -6.92
C LEU A 64 -24.64 -10.56 -7.85
N GLU A 65 -23.61 -9.76 -8.16
CA GLU A 65 -22.44 -10.21 -8.94
C GLU A 65 -21.69 -11.30 -8.20
N LEU A 66 -21.47 -11.10 -6.89
CA LEU A 66 -20.84 -12.07 -6.02
C LEU A 66 -21.64 -13.39 -5.94
N CYS A 67 -22.94 -13.29 -5.71
CA CYS A 67 -23.83 -14.47 -5.68
C CYS A 67 -23.84 -15.21 -7.01
N ALA A 68 -23.89 -14.49 -8.14
CA ALA A 68 -23.84 -15.10 -9.47
C ALA A 68 -22.53 -15.84 -9.71
N HIS A 69 -21.40 -15.24 -9.30
CA HIS A 69 -20.08 -15.87 -9.39
C HIS A 69 -19.98 -17.14 -8.55
N LEU A 70 -20.39 -17.09 -7.29
CA LEU A 70 -20.36 -18.23 -6.37
C LEU A 70 -21.28 -19.37 -6.81
N ASN A 71 -22.33 -19.07 -7.59
CA ASN A 71 -23.23 -20.05 -8.21
C ASN A 71 -22.74 -20.54 -9.59
N GLY A 72 -21.51 -20.20 -9.99
CA GLY A 72 -20.89 -20.69 -11.21
C GLY A 72 -21.41 -20.09 -12.50
N LYS A 73 -22.05 -18.89 -12.45
CA LYS A 73 -22.50 -18.18 -13.65
C LYS A 73 -21.30 -17.54 -14.37
N PRO A 74 -21.05 -17.85 -15.65
CA PRO A 74 -19.83 -17.41 -16.36
C PRO A 74 -19.78 -15.91 -16.66
N GLN A 75 -20.89 -15.19 -16.52
CA GLN A 75 -21.00 -13.74 -16.81
C GLN A 75 -20.82 -12.86 -15.56
N SER A 76 -20.32 -13.41 -14.44
CA SER A 76 -20.11 -12.60 -13.24
C SER A 76 -18.95 -11.61 -13.46
N ALA A 77 -19.15 -10.35 -13.03
CA ALA A 77 -18.15 -9.28 -13.15
C ALA A 77 -17.00 -9.39 -12.13
N VAL A 78 -16.96 -10.47 -11.34
CA VAL A 78 -15.92 -10.70 -10.33
C VAL A 78 -14.58 -10.99 -11.01
N GLN A 79 -13.61 -10.11 -10.80
CA GLN A 79 -12.28 -10.17 -11.44
C GLN A 79 -11.17 -10.14 -10.39
N ALA A 80 -9.96 -10.50 -10.81
CA ALA A 80 -8.77 -10.19 -10.02
C ALA A 80 -8.47 -8.70 -10.10
N PRO A 81 -7.92 -8.07 -9.04
CA PRO A 81 -7.48 -6.69 -9.10
C PRO A 81 -6.47 -6.49 -10.23
N LYS A 82 -6.60 -5.40 -10.96
CA LYS A 82 -5.61 -5.04 -11.98
C LYS A 82 -4.36 -4.53 -11.27
N SER A 83 -3.25 -5.20 -11.44
CA SER A 83 -1.95 -4.69 -10.99
C SER A 83 -1.50 -3.59 -11.94
N GLU A 84 -1.84 -2.35 -11.64
CA GLU A 84 -1.16 -1.23 -12.28
C GLU A 84 0.22 -1.10 -11.63
N PRO A 85 1.29 -0.92 -12.45
CA PRO A 85 2.58 -0.60 -11.88
C PRO A 85 2.42 0.70 -11.10
N VAL A 86 2.62 0.66 -9.79
CA VAL A 86 2.72 1.88 -9.00
C VAL A 86 3.80 2.71 -9.65
N ALA A 87 3.39 3.76 -10.35
CA ALA A 87 4.32 4.67 -11.01
C ALA A 87 5.24 5.20 -9.91
N ARG A 88 6.47 4.68 -9.88
CA ARG A 88 7.51 5.24 -9.03
C ARG A 88 7.67 6.67 -9.51
N HIS A 89 7.14 7.62 -8.75
CA HIS A 89 7.31 9.04 -9.00
C HIS A 89 8.82 9.37 -8.92
N ARG A 90 9.52 9.02 -10.00
CA ARG A 90 10.84 9.54 -10.31
C ARG A 90 10.62 10.81 -11.12
N GLN A 91 10.72 11.92 -10.45
CA GLN A 91 11.17 13.22 -10.96
C GLN A 91 10.56 14.36 -10.11
N ARG A 92 10.89 14.36 -8.82
CA ARG A 92 11.02 15.64 -8.14
C ARG A 92 12.50 15.94 -8.10
N GLN A 93 12.88 17.17 -8.49
CA GLN A 93 14.22 17.67 -8.19
C GLN A 93 14.49 17.37 -6.73
N SER A 94 15.58 16.66 -6.47
CA SER A 94 15.88 16.19 -5.11
C SER A 94 15.97 17.40 -4.19
N THR A 95 15.15 17.42 -3.15
CA THR A 95 15.23 18.46 -2.10
C THR A 95 16.62 18.48 -1.49
N TYR A 96 17.28 17.34 -1.41
CA TYR A 96 18.63 17.19 -0.90
C TYR A 96 19.66 17.91 -1.77
N GLU A 97 19.54 17.89 -3.09
CA GLU A 97 20.43 18.60 -4.02
C GLU A 97 20.28 20.11 -3.94
N GLN A 98 19.08 20.59 -3.63
CA GLN A 98 18.79 22.03 -3.48
C GLN A 98 19.39 22.65 -2.21
N ILE A 99 19.81 21.85 -1.23
CA ILE A 99 20.42 22.33 0.00
C ILE A 99 21.84 22.84 -0.31
N LEU A 100 22.05 24.11 -0.20
CA LEU A 100 23.35 24.74 -0.40
C LEU A 100 24.19 24.69 0.88
N GLY A 101 25.46 24.39 0.74
CA GLY A 101 26.39 24.31 1.88
C GLY A 101 26.09 23.12 2.81
N GLN A 102 26.29 23.32 4.11
CA GLN A 102 26.02 22.34 5.18
C GLN A 102 26.66 20.96 4.98
N SER A 103 27.90 20.92 4.53
CA SER A 103 28.59 19.67 4.15
C SER A 103 28.64 18.63 5.28
N ALA A 104 28.85 19.03 6.53
CA ALA A 104 28.86 18.16 7.68
C ALA A 104 27.48 17.52 7.94
N ALA A 105 26.40 18.33 7.90
CA ALA A 105 25.05 17.83 8.09
C ALA A 105 24.60 16.93 6.92
N LYS A 106 24.97 17.27 5.69
CA LYS A 106 24.74 16.40 4.52
C LYS A 106 25.45 15.05 4.65
N ARG A 107 26.73 15.06 5.06
CA ARG A 107 27.46 13.82 5.28
C ARG A 107 26.85 12.97 6.39
N ALA A 108 26.45 13.58 7.51
CA ALA A 108 25.74 12.88 8.59
C ALA A 108 24.41 12.27 8.11
N SER A 109 23.65 12.99 7.30
CA SER A 109 22.40 12.51 6.69
C SER A 109 22.65 11.30 5.78
N LEU A 110 23.70 11.31 4.98
CA LEU A 110 24.08 10.20 4.10
C LEU A 110 24.47 8.95 4.89
N ILE A 111 25.28 9.12 5.95
CA ILE A 111 25.66 8.01 6.85
C ILE A 111 24.43 7.44 7.55
N ALA A 112 23.54 8.29 8.06
CA ALA A 112 22.31 7.87 8.71
C ALA A 112 21.38 7.11 7.75
N ALA A 113 21.21 7.59 6.52
CA ALA A 113 20.39 6.93 5.50
C ALA A 113 20.97 5.55 5.10
N ALA A 114 22.28 5.48 4.87
CA ALA A 114 22.96 4.24 4.45
C ALA A 114 22.97 3.17 5.54
N GLY A 115 23.10 3.59 6.81
CA GLY A 115 23.18 2.68 7.96
C GLY A 115 21.86 2.44 8.70
N GLY A 116 20.76 3.10 8.27
CA GLY A 116 19.49 3.02 9.00
C GLY A 116 19.57 3.62 10.41
N HIS A 117 20.41 4.64 10.60
CA HIS A 117 20.65 5.25 11.91
C HIS A 117 19.69 6.39 12.20
N HIS A 118 19.36 6.58 13.47
CA HIS A 118 18.66 7.76 13.95
C HIS A 118 19.56 8.99 13.86
N LEU A 119 19.01 10.13 13.46
CA LEU A 119 19.71 11.41 13.37
C LEU A 119 18.99 12.45 14.21
N LEU A 120 19.72 13.09 15.13
CA LEU A 120 19.25 14.23 15.91
C LEU A 120 19.88 15.50 15.36
N MET A 121 19.06 16.48 14.96
CA MET A 121 19.50 17.78 14.49
C MET A 121 19.15 18.88 15.49
N VAL A 122 20.15 19.53 16.06
CA VAL A 122 19.99 20.63 17.01
C VAL A 122 20.56 21.92 16.42
N GLY A 123 19.86 23.04 16.63
CA GLY A 123 20.31 24.35 16.16
C GLY A 123 19.17 25.38 16.18
N PRO A 124 19.49 26.68 16.01
CA PRO A 124 18.53 27.76 16.03
C PRO A 124 17.47 27.64 14.90
N PRO A 125 16.34 28.32 14.99
CA PRO A 125 15.35 28.37 13.92
C PRO A 125 15.97 28.95 12.62
N GLY A 126 15.47 28.53 11.47
CA GLY A 126 15.94 29.00 10.16
C GLY A 126 17.22 28.34 9.61
N THR A 127 17.87 27.42 10.33
CA THR A 127 19.12 26.77 9.89
C THR A 127 18.91 25.62 8.91
N GLY A 128 17.71 25.41 8.38
CA GLY A 128 17.46 24.39 7.35
C GLY A 128 17.27 22.96 7.86
N LYS A 129 17.11 22.72 9.18
CA LYS A 129 16.90 21.38 9.75
C LYS A 129 15.74 20.63 9.11
N THR A 130 14.61 21.28 8.95
CA THR A 130 13.42 20.69 8.30
C THR A 130 13.66 20.33 6.84
N LEU A 131 14.44 21.15 6.14
CA LEU A 131 14.80 20.88 4.73
C LEU A 131 15.73 19.67 4.64
N LEU A 132 16.72 19.59 5.53
CA LEU A 132 17.59 18.41 5.66
C LEU A 132 16.81 17.14 5.99
N ALA A 133 15.84 17.20 6.91
CA ALA A 133 15.00 16.05 7.26
C ALA A 133 14.15 15.56 6.07
N LYS A 134 13.59 16.49 5.28
CA LYS A 134 12.88 16.14 4.05
C LYS A 134 13.82 15.50 3.01
N GLY A 135 15.00 16.08 2.82
CA GLY A 135 16.02 15.54 1.93
C GLY A 135 16.55 14.17 2.38
N LEU A 136 16.64 13.92 3.69
CA LEU A 136 17.03 12.61 4.23
C LEU A 136 16.05 11.49 3.80
N ALA A 137 14.76 11.77 3.78
CA ALA A 137 13.76 10.79 3.33
C ALA A 137 13.97 10.37 1.87
N GLU A 138 14.50 11.26 1.02
CA GLU A 138 14.82 10.97 -0.39
C GLU A 138 16.08 10.11 -0.56
N LEU A 139 16.97 10.10 0.44
CA LEU A 139 18.20 9.31 0.45
C LEU A 139 17.98 7.87 0.92
N LEU A 140 16.87 7.59 1.57
CA LEU A 140 16.57 6.24 2.05
C LEU A 140 16.46 5.25 0.88
N PRO A 141 16.97 4.02 1.04
CA PRO A 141 16.79 2.98 0.03
C PRO A 141 15.29 2.71 -0.19
N PRO A 142 14.90 2.29 -1.40
CA PRO A 142 13.52 1.95 -1.67
C PRO A 142 13.07 0.81 -0.74
N LEU A 143 11.85 0.93 -0.22
CA LEU A 143 11.24 -0.12 0.59
C LEU A 143 11.10 -1.42 -0.22
N THR A 144 11.30 -2.54 0.43
CA THR A 144 10.91 -3.84 -0.12
C THR A 144 9.39 -3.92 -0.25
N ASP A 145 8.89 -4.82 -1.10
CA ASP A 145 7.45 -5.02 -1.27
C ASP A 145 6.75 -5.32 0.09
N GLN A 146 7.39 -6.08 0.96
CA GLN A 146 6.86 -6.38 2.30
C GLN A 146 6.81 -5.13 3.18
N GLN A 147 7.90 -4.35 3.22
CA GLN A 147 7.94 -3.10 3.98
C GLN A 147 6.93 -2.07 3.46
N MET A 148 6.73 -1.99 2.13
CA MET A 148 5.68 -1.13 1.56
C MET A 148 4.29 -1.52 2.05
N LEU A 149 3.99 -2.81 2.11
CA LEU A 149 2.71 -3.30 2.62
C LEU A 149 2.53 -3.04 4.11
N GLU A 150 3.59 -3.21 4.92
CA GLU A 150 3.57 -2.93 6.36
C GLU A 150 3.31 -1.44 6.62
N VAL A 151 3.99 -0.54 5.90
CA VAL A 151 3.79 0.91 6.03
C VAL A 151 2.41 1.35 5.53
N ALA A 152 1.90 0.74 4.47
CA ALA A 152 0.59 1.07 3.91
C ALA A 152 -0.58 0.49 4.75
N ALA A 153 -0.31 -0.45 5.65
CA ALA A 153 -1.30 -1.07 6.53
C ALA A 153 -1.52 -0.29 7.84
N VAL A 154 -0.71 0.74 8.14
CA VAL A 154 -0.81 1.65 9.29
C VAL A 154 -1.67 2.85 8.98
#